data_c6415cb5474b88e22a9e9c2190eac582
#
_entry.id   c6415cb5474b88e22a9e9c2190eac582
#
_cell.length_a   1.000
_cell.length_b   1.000
_cell.length_c   1.000
_cell.angle_alpha   90.00
_cell.angle_beta   90.00
_cell.angle_gamma   90.00
#
_symmetry.space_group_name_H-M   'P 1'
#
loop_
_entity.id
_entity.type
_entity.pdbx_description
1 polymer ?
#
loop_
_entity_poly.entity_id
_entity_poly.type
_entity_poly.pdbx_seq_one_letter_code
_entity_poly.pdbx_strand_id
1 'polypeptide(L)'
;RRGIRMKFFPENPTLVYRPFKLNERNYIYLADRGRIYGNVHLFDEQGTGIQFYTNREDTIADQEMTVELSRIGLQQFRKVIPYMPDMDGWLGGSLHYVDSEGQMMLSADVRVDDFVYEKSPMGNWEMSGVYLPGDSSRHHVDGFLTHNDREIIYMNGIYQADAIGNETITGNLELQHFPLTVLNPFIPEKMVAFTGDGDGTLSMDGNPMHPDLNGGLKLDSVSMTMPDLSIGFRFDDKMVNMVDSKMMFEQFNIYTKGDTPFAINGSVDFSDMEKMMVDLRMKTNDYELMNAPKNRKAT
;
A
#
# COMPACT_ATOMS: atom_id res chain seq x y z
N ARG A 1 13.98 43.01 4.77
CA ARG A 1 13.58 41.60 4.95
C ARG A 1 14.45 41.00 6.05
N ARG A 2 13.85 40.54 7.15
CA ARG A 2 14.53 39.82 8.21
C ARG A 2 14.39 38.32 7.91
N GLY A 3 15.52 37.60 7.82
CA GLY A 3 15.53 36.18 7.58
C GLY A 3 16.96 35.63 7.53
N ILE A 4 17.09 34.31 7.55
CA ILE A 4 18.36 33.64 7.52
C ILE A 4 18.50 32.88 6.22
N ARG A 5 19.49 33.18 5.40
CA ARG A 5 19.83 32.44 4.20
C ARG A 5 21.06 31.59 4.45
N MET A 6 20.92 30.31 4.18
CA MET A 6 21.98 29.32 4.28
C MET A 6 22.34 28.80 2.90
N LYS A 7 23.62 28.62 2.63
CA LYS A 7 24.17 27.94 1.47
C LYS A 7 25.08 26.82 1.95
N PHE A 8 25.02 25.68 1.27
CA PHE A 8 25.76 24.49 1.70
C PHE A 8 26.93 24.25 0.73
N PHE A 9 28.08 23.86 1.30
CA PHE A 9 29.31 23.54 0.57
C PHE A 9 29.87 22.22 1.13
N PRO A 10 29.18 21.10 0.97
CA PRO A 10 29.67 19.84 1.48
C PRO A 10 30.89 19.36 0.70
N GLU A 11 31.88 18.84 1.41
CA GLU A 11 32.97 18.09 0.82
C GLU A 11 32.54 16.62 0.72
N ASN A 12 32.46 16.07 -0.52
CA ASN A 12 32.09 14.68 -0.80
C ASN A 12 30.82 14.20 -0.08
N PRO A 13 29.67 14.84 -0.32
CA PRO A 13 28.43 14.42 0.32
C PRO A 13 28.09 12.97 -0.06
N THR A 14 27.73 12.17 0.93
CA THR A 14 27.32 10.77 0.72
C THR A 14 25.91 10.54 1.24
N LEU A 15 25.12 9.78 0.51
CA LEU A 15 23.84 9.27 0.93
C LEU A 15 23.84 7.75 0.76
N VAL A 16 23.52 7.00 1.83
CA VAL A 16 23.52 5.53 1.83
C VAL A 16 24.85 4.96 1.24
N TYR A 17 25.98 5.51 1.71
CA TYR A 17 27.35 5.15 1.28
C TYR A 17 27.68 5.40 -0.20
N ARG A 18 26.88 6.18 -0.92
CA ARG A 18 27.16 6.59 -2.30
C ARG A 18 27.53 8.07 -2.37
N PRO A 19 28.48 8.45 -3.23
CA PRO A 19 28.81 9.86 -3.42
C PRO A 19 27.73 10.57 -4.21
N PHE A 20 27.40 11.78 -3.78
CA PHE A 20 26.43 12.66 -4.41
C PHE A 20 27.07 14.03 -4.74
N LYS A 21 26.43 14.79 -5.58
CA LYS A 21 26.77 16.18 -5.87
C LYS A 21 25.61 17.06 -5.39
N LEU A 22 25.96 18.22 -4.87
CA LEU A 22 24.98 19.25 -4.52
C LEU A 22 24.97 20.33 -5.60
N ASN A 23 23.80 20.81 -5.98
CA ASN A 23 23.69 21.87 -6.98
C ASN A 23 24.44 23.14 -6.52
N GLU A 24 25.12 23.84 -7.43
CA GLU A 24 25.96 24.99 -7.14
C GLU A 24 25.17 26.18 -6.57
N ARG A 25 23.92 26.35 -7.00
CA ARG A 25 23.03 27.43 -6.57
C ARG A 25 22.08 27.01 -5.46
N ASN A 26 22.52 26.07 -4.62
CA ASN A 26 21.72 25.63 -3.50
C ASN A 26 21.53 26.71 -2.45
N TYR A 27 20.38 26.73 -1.82
CA TYR A 27 20.11 27.57 -0.66
C TYR A 27 18.86 27.09 0.10
N ILE A 28 18.80 27.44 1.38
CA ILE A 28 17.57 27.50 2.18
C ILE A 28 17.48 28.89 2.77
N TYR A 29 16.33 29.51 2.65
CA TYR A 29 16.04 30.82 3.21
C TYR A 29 14.83 30.75 4.14
N LEU A 30 15.07 30.96 5.41
CA LEU A 30 14.05 31.09 6.44
C LEU A 30 13.62 32.54 6.53
N ALA A 31 12.47 32.87 5.98
CA ALA A 31 11.92 34.23 5.93
C ALA A 31 11.04 34.52 7.15
N ASP A 32 10.61 35.78 7.25
CA ASP A 32 9.65 36.22 8.27
C ASP A 32 8.34 35.41 8.17
N ARG A 33 7.65 35.24 9.31
CA ARG A 33 6.39 34.50 9.44
C ARG A 33 6.46 33.01 9.15
N GLY A 34 7.64 32.42 9.34
CA GLY A 34 7.83 30.98 9.18
C GLY A 34 7.86 30.47 7.74
N ARG A 35 7.91 31.36 6.75
CA ARG A 35 8.05 30.94 5.34
C ARG A 35 9.43 30.40 5.04
N ILE A 36 9.45 29.34 4.25
CA ILE A 36 10.67 28.64 3.84
C ILE A 36 10.80 28.72 2.33
N TYR A 37 11.93 29.18 1.84
CA TYR A 37 12.26 29.15 0.43
C TYR A 37 13.57 28.38 0.23
N GLY A 38 13.68 27.67 -0.86
CA GLY A 38 14.89 26.91 -1.11
C GLY A 38 14.98 26.24 -2.46
N ASN A 39 16.18 25.83 -2.76
CA ASN A 39 16.49 24.94 -3.87
C ASN A 39 17.73 24.14 -3.47
N VAL A 40 17.50 22.90 -3.09
CA VAL A 40 18.56 21.96 -2.69
C VAL A 40 18.37 20.68 -3.50
N HIS A 41 19.34 20.36 -4.35
CA HIS A 41 19.31 19.15 -5.16
C HIS A 41 20.58 18.34 -4.91
N LEU A 42 20.41 17.19 -4.28
CA LEU A 42 21.45 16.19 -4.04
C LEU A 42 21.25 15.07 -5.05
N PHE A 43 22.23 14.83 -5.93
CA PHE A 43 22.10 13.91 -7.05
C PHE A 43 23.42 13.18 -7.35
N ASP A 44 23.32 11.99 -7.90
CA ASP A 44 24.46 11.23 -8.43
C ASP A 44 24.54 11.32 -9.97
N GLU A 45 25.55 10.71 -10.54
CA GLU A 45 25.77 10.69 -12.01
C GLU A 45 24.73 9.87 -12.78
N GLN A 46 23.92 9.06 -12.07
CA GLN A 46 22.89 8.20 -12.66
C GLN A 46 21.49 8.82 -12.56
N GLY A 47 21.38 10.04 -12.00
CA GLY A 47 20.12 10.73 -11.78
C GLY A 47 19.36 10.26 -10.54
N THR A 48 20.01 9.50 -9.66
CA THR A 48 19.48 9.19 -8.34
C THR A 48 19.61 10.42 -7.46
N GLY A 49 18.55 10.78 -6.73
CA GLY A 49 18.68 11.95 -5.88
C GLY A 49 17.46 12.32 -5.08
N ILE A 50 17.65 13.39 -4.31
CA ILE A 50 16.62 14.07 -3.55
C ILE A 50 16.67 15.54 -3.89
N GLN A 51 15.54 16.10 -4.24
CA GLN A 51 15.41 17.54 -4.51
C GLN A 51 14.38 18.14 -3.57
N PHE A 52 14.72 19.29 -2.99
CA PHE A 52 13.80 20.18 -2.29
C PHE A 52 13.79 21.53 -3.01
N TYR A 53 12.62 22.00 -3.38
CA TYR A 53 12.45 23.31 -3.98
C TYR A 53 11.12 23.95 -3.59
N THR A 54 11.05 25.26 -3.74
CA THR A 54 9.90 26.07 -3.34
C THR A 54 9.53 27.03 -4.46
N ASN A 55 8.36 27.65 -4.34
CA ASN A 55 7.99 28.81 -5.13
C ASN A 55 8.96 29.99 -4.90
N ARG A 56 8.86 31.03 -5.71
CA ARG A 56 9.73 32.21 -5.62
C ARG A 56 9.44 33.03 -4.37
N GLU A 57 10.49 33.64 -3.81
CA GLU A 57 10.41 34.53 -2.64
C GLU A 57 9.51 35.75 -2.84
N ASP A 58 9.26 36.15 -4.08
CA ASP A 58 8.44 37.30 -4.45
C ASP A 58 6.96 36.94 -4.69
N THR A 59 6.60 35.68 -4.64
CA THR A 59 5.21 35.23 -4.65
C THR A 59 4.55 35.59 -3.32
N ILE A 60 3.60 36.55 -3.36
CA ILE A 60 3.15 37.24 -2.16
C ILE A 60 2.18 36.42 -1.32
N ALA A 61 1.42 35.54 -1.91
CA ALA A 61 0.28 34.92 -1.23
C ALA A 61 0.60 33.56 -0.61
N ASP A 62 1.36 32.74 -1.29
CA ASP A 62 1.32 31.28 -1.02
C ASP A 62 2.70 30.71 -0.74
N GLN A 63 2.73 29.68 0.07
CA GLN A 63 3.89 28.86 0.32
C GLN A 63 3.72 27.54 -0.42
N GLU A 64 4.59 27.27 -1.38
CA GLU A 64 4.69 25.96 -2.04
C GLU A 64 6.04 25.35 -1.75
N MET A 65 6.05 24.08 -1.39
CA MET A 65 7.26 23.31 -1.15
C MET A 65 7.11 21.94 -1.78
N THR A 66 8.14 21.49 -2.48
CA THR A 66 8.17 20.16 -3.07
C THR A 66 9.44 19.45 -2.63
N VAL A 67 9.27 18.20 -2.19
CA VAL A 67 10.35 17.24 -2.02
C VAL A 67 10.17 16.18 -3.09
N GLU A 68 11.20 15.94 -3.89
CA GLU A 68 11.17 14.96 -4.97
C GLU A 68 12.26 13.90 -4.75
N LEU A 69 11.90 12.64 -4.93
CA LEU A 69 12.77 11.49 -4.89
C LEU A 69 12.92 10.95 -6.31
N SER A 70 14.15 10.74 -6.76
CA SER A 70 14.46 10.26 -8.10
C SER A 70 15.31 8.99 -8.05
N ARG A 71 14.74 7.88 -8.53
CA ARG A 71 15.44 6.62 -8.76
C ARG A 71 16.26 6.11 -7.58
N ILE A 72 15.71 6.08 -6.39
CA ILE A 72 16.37 5.53 -5.22
C ILE A 72 16.18 4.01 -5.20
N GLY A 73 17.27 3.25 -5.31
CA GLY A 73 17.21 1.79 -5.26
C GLY A 73 16.84 1.30 -3.86
N LEU A 74 15.78 0.51 -3.74
CA LEU A 74 15.29 -0.04 -2.47
C LEU A 74 16.33 -0.92 -1.76
N GLN A 75 17.11 -1.68 -2.52
CA GLN A 75 18.20 -2.53 -2.00
C GLN A 75 19.25 -1.76 -1.19
N GLN A 76 19.32 -0.45 -1.37
CA GLN A 76 20.28 0.39 -0.65
C GLN A 76 19.87 0.56 0.82
N PHE A 77 18.58 0.55 1.11
CA PHE A 77 18.07 0.71 2.48
C PHE A 77 18.43 -0.45 3.41
N ARG A 78 18.65 -1.66 2.88
CA ARG A 78 19.10 -2.82 3.67
C ARG A 78 20.42 -2.56 4.40
N LYS A 79 21.26 -1.63 3.91
CA LYS A 79 22.53 -1.28 4.54
C LYS A 79 22.36 -0.42 5.80
N VAL A 80 21.21 0.24 5.94
CA VAL A 80 20.94 1.19 7.03
C VAL A 80 19.75 0.78 7.91
N ILE A 81 18.84 -0.04 7.40
CA ILE A 81 17.67 -0.52 8.14
C ILE A 81 17.89 -1.99 8.49
N PRO A 82 18.17 -2.32 9.76
CA PRO A 82 18.29 -3.70 10.22
C PRO A 82 16.96 -4.46 10.00
N TYR A 83 17.08 -5.74 9.65
CA TYR A 83 15.91 -6.64 9.47
C TYR A 83 14.93 -6.27 8.36
N MET A 84 15.31 -5.35 7.48
CA MET A 84 14.50 -5.05 6.29
C MET A 84 14.41 -6.30 5.39
N PRO A 85 13.22 -6.66 4.91
CA PRO A 85 13.04 -7.73 3.94
C PRO A 85 13.90 -7.53 2.68
N ASP A 86 14.12 -8.60 1.92
CA ASP A 86 14.82 -8.51 0.63
C ASP A 86 13.93 -7.80 -0.37
N MET A 87 14.21 -6.51 -0.59
CA MET A 87 13.46 -5.66 -1.53
C MET A 87 14.39 -5.07 -2.56
N ASP A 88 13.95 -5.07 -3.82
CA ASP A 88 14.59 -4.40 -4.95
C ASP A 88 13.56 -3.58 -5.72
N GLY A 89 14.03 -2.68 -6.56
CA GLY A 89 13.23 -1.76 -7.34
C GLY A 89 13.68 -0.32 -7.19
N TRP A 90 13.03 0.57 -7.92
CA TRP A 90 13.38 1.97 -8.00
C TRP A 90 12.28 2.85 -7.40
N LEU A 91 12.55 3.39 -6.23
CA LEU A 91 11.66 4.34 -5.57
C LEU A 91 11.80 5.72 -6.19
N GLY A 92 10.70 6.30 -6.58
CA GLY A 92 10.57 7.70 -7.00
C GLY A 92 9.29 8.32 -6.45
N GLY A 93 9.17 9.62 -6.59
CA GLY A 93 7.93 10.30 -6.22
C GLY A 93 8.14 11.72 -5.74
N SER A 94 7.06 12.37 -5.39
CA SER A 94 7.04 13.74 -4.89
C SER A 94 6.09 13.91 -3.71
N LEU A 95 6.46 14.80 -2.81
CA LEU A 95 5.61 15.33 -1.75
C LEU A 95 5.46 16.83 -1.99
N HIS A 96 4.25 17.28 -2.20
CA HIS A 96 3.94 18.66 -2.50
C HIS A 96 3.07 19.26 -1.39
N TYR A 97 3.55 20.35 -0.82
CA TYR A 97 2.87 21.13 0.20
C TYR A 97 2.49 22.49 -0.35
N VAL A 98 1.25 22.86 -0.15
CA VAL A 98 0.72 24.20 -0.50
C VAL A 98 0.03 24.79 0.72
N ASP A 99 0.32 26.03 1.02
CA ASP A 99 -0.43 26.84 1.99
C ASP A 99 -0.85 28.14 1.30
N SER A 100 -2.15 28.25 1.03
CA SER A 100 -2.75 29.40 0.37
C SER A 100 -3.85 29.99 1.26
N GLU A 101 -3.69 31.26 1.63
CA GLU A 101 -4.64 31.98 2.48
C GLU A 101 -4.97 31.28 3.81
N GLY A 102 -4.03 30.50 4.35
CA GLY A 102 -4.22 29.73 5.58
C GLY A 102 -4.91 28.36 5.36
N GLN A 103 -5.14 27.99 4.11
CA GLN A 103 -5.59 26.63 3.75
C GLN A 103 -4.39 25.81 3.29
N MET A 104 -4.09 24.78 4.04
CA MET A 104 -2.99 23.86 3.75
C MET A 104 -3.51 22.69 2.91
N MET A 105 -2.69 22.24 1.98
CA MET A 105 -2.87 20.98 1.26
C MET A 105 -1.54 20.24 1.21
N LEU A 106 -1.57 18.95 1.39
CA LEU A 106 -0.45 18.07 1.18
C LEU A 106 -0.84 16.99 0.17
N SER A 107 -0.08 16.87 -0.92
CA SER A 107 -0.23 15.77 -1.86
C SER A 107 1.05 14.97 -1.97
N ALA A 108 0.91 13.68 -2.20
CA ALA A 108 2.02 12.76 -2.38
C ALA A 108 1.75 11.84 -3.55
N ASP A 109 2.78 11.67 -4.39
CA ASP A 109 2.83 10.67 -5.43
C ASP A 109 4.11 9.86 -5.23
N VAL A 110 3.96 8.58 -4.95
CA VAL A 110 5.08 7.68 -4.68
C VAL A 110 4.95 6.46 -5.56
N ARG A 111 6.03 6.12 -6.26
CA ARG A 111 6.05 4.93 -7.11
C ARG A 111 7.27 4.07 -6.85
N VAL A 112 7.11 2.79 -7.08
CA VAL A 112 8.19 1.81 -7.10
C VAL A 112 8.13 1.06 -8.42
N ASP A 113 9.12 1.30 -9.27
CA ASP A 113 9.27 0.59 -10.54
C ASP A 113 10.06 -0.70 -10.32
N ASP A 114 9.69 -1.76 -11.04
CA ASP A 114 10.35 -3.09 -10.99
C ASP A 114 10.47 -3.64 -9.56
N PHE A 115 9.40 -3.49 -8.77
CA PHE A 115 9.42 -3.92 -7.38
C PHE A 115 9.58 -5.44 -7.27
N VAL A 116 10.52 -5.86 -6.43
CA VAL A 116 10.74 -7.25 -6.05
C VAL A 116 10.70 -7.36 -4.53
N TYR A 117 9.94 -8.30 -4.00
CA TYR A 117 9.86 -8.61 -2.59
C TYR A 117 10.20 -10.08 -2.34
N GLU A 118 11.20 -10.36 -1.48
CA GLU A 118 11.65 -11.72 -1.16
C GLU A 118 11.83 -12.59 -2.42
N LYS A 119 12.51 -12.02 -3.45
CA LYS A 119 12.77 -12.62 -4.77
C LYS A 119 11.52 -12.82 -5.65
N SER A 120 10.37 -12.39 -5.23
CA SER A 120 9.13 -12.44 -6.00
C SER A 120 8.94 -11.12 -6.75
N PRO A 121 8.83 -11.13 -8.09
CA PRO A 121 8.53 -9.92 -8.84
C PRO A 121 7.11 -9.45 -8.54
N MET A 122 6.98 -8.20 -8.12
CA MET A 122 5.72 -7.56 -7.72
C MET A 122 5.23 -6.54 -8.76
N GLY A 123 5.99 -6.25 -9.82
CA GLY A 123 5.62 -5.26 -10.83
C GLY A 123 5.80 -3.82 -10.37
N ASN A 124 5.07 -2.92 -11.01
CA ASN A 124 5.13 -1.48 -10.74
C ASN A 124 3.99 -1.06 -9.81
N TRP A 125 4.33 -0.24 -8.82
CA TRP A 125 3.38 0.26 -7.84
C TRP A 125 3.42 1.78 -7.80
N GLU A 126 2.24 2.40 -7.74
CA GLU A 126 2.12 3.84 -7.56
C GLU A 126 1.02 4.11 -6.54
N MET A 127 1.31 4.99 -5.60
CA MET A 127 0.36 5.49 -4.61
C MET A 127 0.29 7.00 -4.73
N SER A 128 -0.90 7.51 -4.97
CA SER A 128 -1.19 8.94 -4.98
C SER A 128 -2.19 9.27 -3.90
N GLY A 129 -2.00 10.40 -3.24
CA GLY A 129 -2.91 10.82 -2.19
C GLY A 129 -2.88 12.32 -1.93
N VAL A 130 -3.98 12.79 -1.39
CA VAL A 130 -4.18 14.19 -0.99
C VAL A 130 -4.69 14.22 0.44
N TYR A 131 -4.09 15.10 1.24
CA TYR A 131 -4.51 15.40 2.60
C TYR A 131 -4.87 16.87 2.71
N LEU A 132 -6.10 17.14 3.13
CA LEU A 132 -6.67 18.46 3.32
C LEU A 132 -7.08 18.64 4.77
N PRO A 133 -6.31 19.39 5.59
CA PRO A 133 -6.75 19.74 6.92
C PRO A 133 -8.00 20.62 6.83
N GLY A 134 -9.02 20.21 7.56
CA GLY A 134 -10.25 20.98 7.72
C GLY A 134 -10.34 21.66 9.08
N ASP A 135 -11.39 22.42 9.27
CA ASP A 135 -11.70 23.03 10.54
C ASP A 135 -12.02 21.97 11.61
N SER A 136 -11.76 22.30 12.88
CA SER A 136 -12.14 21.46 14.03
C SER A 136 -11.50 20.07 14.06
N SER A 137 -10.22 19.97 13.68
CA SER A 137 -9.45 18.71 13.67
C SER A 137 -10.03 17.61 12.77
N ARG A 138 -10.80 18.00 11.76
CA ARG A 138 -11.29 17.08 10.72
C ARG A 138 -10.42 17.23 9.48
N HIS A 139 -9.87 16.14 9.01
CA HIS A 139 -8.93 16.13 7.90
C HIS A 139 -9.46 15.20 6.82
N HIS A 140 -9.54 15.68 5.59
CA HIS A 140 -9.93 14.84 4.45
C HIS A 140 -8.69 14.16 3.88
N VAL A 141 -8.84 12.88 3.60
CA VAL A 141 -7.82 12.04 2.95
C VAL A 141 -8.46 11.37 1.75
N ASP A 142 -7.85 11.55 0.60
CA ASP A 142 -8.20 10.82 -0.62
C ASP A 142 -6.93 10.20 -1.19
N GLY A 143 -7.04 8.99 -1.72
CA GLY A 143 -5.89 8.33 -2.32
C GLY A 143 -6.26 7.11 -3.14
N PHE A 144 -5.35 6.74 -4.01
CA PHE A 144 -5.46 5.51 -4.79
C PHE A 144 -4.13 4.80 -4.90
N LEU A 145 -4.22 3.49 -5.09
CA LEU A 145 -3.10 2.61 -5.33
C LEU A 145 -3.24 1.99 -6.72
N THR A 146 -2.19 2.11 -7.49
CA THR A 146 -2.07 1.57 -8.85
C THR A 146 -1.07 0.43 -8.87
N HIS A 147 -1.39 -0.63 -9.59
CA HIS A 147 -0.49 -1.75 -9.84
C HIS A 147 -0.42 -2.01 -11.35
N ASN A 148 0.80 -1.95 -11.93
CA ASN A 148 1.04 -2.10 -13.37
C ASN A 148 0.10 -1.22 -14.20
N ASP A 149 0.07 0.09 -13.88
CA ASP A 149 -0.72 1.13 -14.55
C ASP A 149 -2.25 0.95 -14.44
N ARG A 150 -2.72 0.09 -13.53
CA ARG A 150 -4.15 -0.10 -13.24
C ARG A 150 -4.43 0.32 -11.81
N GLU A 151 -5.41 1.19 -11.61
CA GLU A 151 -5.94 1.50 -10.29
C GLU A 151 -6.61 0.24 -9.71
N ILE A 152 -6.20 -0.15 -8.50
CA ILE A 152 -6.68 -1.35 -7.81
C ILE A 152 -7.31 -1.06 -6.46
N ILE A 153 -6.99 0.09 -5.87
CA ILE A 153 -7.58 0.57 -4.62
C ILE A 153 -7.83 2.07 -4.75
N TYR A 154 -9.04 2.48 -4.41
CA TYR A 154 -9.38 3.86 -4.10
C TYR A 154 -9.82 3.97 -2.65
N MET A 155 -9.36 5.00 -1.96
CA MET A 155 -9.71 5.28 -0.57
C MET A 155 -10.09 6.75 -0.43
N ASN A 156 -11.19 7.02 0.25
CA ASN A 156 -11.53 8.36 0.72
C ASN A 156 -11.99 8.30 2.18
N GLY A 157 -11.72 9.36 2.92
CA GLY A 157 -12.11 9.37 4.31
C GLY A 157 -11.89 10.69 5.02
N ILE A 158 -12.39 10.72 6.24
CA ILE A 158 -12.20 11.80 7.19
C ILE A 158 -11.47 11.24 8.40
N TYR A 159 -10.29 11.75 8.66
CA TYR A 159 -9.57 11.54 9.90
C TYR A 159 -9.90 12.66 10.87
N GLN A 160 -10.13 12.33 12.11
CA GLN A 160 -10.42 13.30 13.18
C GLN A 160 -9.67 12.92 14.45
N ALA A 161 -9.02 13.91 15.08
CA ALA A 161 -8.46 13.76 16.42
C ALA A 161 -9.22 14.67 17.38
N ASP A 162 -9.63 14.16 18.54
CA ASP A 162 -10.26 14.97 19.58
C ASP A 162 -9.20 15.69 20.46
N ALA A 163 -9.66 16.55 21.36
CA ALA A 163 -8.79 17.35 22.23
C ALA A 163 -7.99 16.51 23.25
N ILE A 164 -8.36 15.26 23.48
CA ILE A 164 -7.69 14.33 24.39
C ILE A 164 -6.86 13.27 23.64
N GLY A 165 -6.78 13.38 22.31
CA GLY A 165 -5.93 12.54 21.48
C GLY A 165 -6.56 11.22 21.02
N ASN A 166 -7.89 11.06 21.12
CA ASN A 166 -8.56 9.95 20.47
C ASN A 166 -8.65 10.24 18.98
N GLU A 167 -8.19 9.29 18.19
CA GLU A 167 -8.18 9.35 16.75
C GLU A 167 -9.28 8.47 16.17
N THR A 168 -10.00 8.98 15.19
CA THR A 168 -11.02 8.24 14.46
C THR A 168 -10.85 8.45 12.95
N ILE A 169 -11.16 7.41 12.19
CA ILE A 169 -11.29 7.47 10.74
C ILE A 169 -12.68 7.01 10.34
N THR A 170 -13.29 7.71 9.38
CA THR A 170 -14.53 7.30 8.74
C THR A 170 -14.36 7.46 7.25
N GLY A 171 -14.61 6.41 6.46
CA GLY A 171 -14.34 6.49 5.04
C GLY A 171 -14.79 5.25 4.29
N ASN A 172 -14.39 5.20 3.01
CA ASN A 172 -14.63 4.07 2.13
C ASN A 172 -13.32 3.62 1.48
N LEU A 173 -13.25 2.32 1.28
CA LEU A 173 -12.21 1.63 0.52
C LEU A 173 -12.89 0.89 -0.63
N GLU A 174 -12.52 1.18 -1.85
CA GLU A 174 -12.99 0.49 -3.05
C GLU A 174 -11.86 -0.33 -3.65
N LEU A 175 -12.10 -1.62 -3.84
CA LEU A 175 -11.21 -2.55 -4.53
C LEU A 175 -11.72 -2.74 -5.96
N GLN A 176 -10.85 -2.53 -6.95
CA GLN A 176 -11.14 -2.64 -8.37
C GLN A 176 -10.17 -3.64 -9.00
N HIS A 177 -10.65 -4.83 -9.29
CA HIS A 177 -9.84 -5.92 -9.87
C HIS A 177 -8.51 -6.09 -9.14
N PHE A 178 -8.58 -6.08 -7.80
CA PHE A 178 -7.39 -6.24 -6.96
C PHE A 178 -6.78 -7.62 -7.18
N PRO A 179 -5.56 -7.73 -7.73
CA PRO A 179 -4.98 -9.02 -8.10
C PRO A 179 -4.52 -9.76 -6.84
N LEU A 180 -5.18 -10.87 -6.50
CA LEU A 180 -4.84 -11.66 -5.32
C LEU A 180 -3.44 -12.28 -5.39
N THR A 181 -2.85 -12.36 -6.57
CA THR A 181 -1.46 -12.80 -6.76
C THR A 181 -0.45 -11.97 -5.99
N VAL A 182 -0.75 -10.68 -5.72
CA VAL A 182 0.15 -9.79 -4.96
C VAL A 182 0.29 -10.18 -3.49
N LEU A 183 -0.62 -11.02 -2.97
CA LEU A 183 -0.55 -11.53 -1.60
C LEU A 183 0.43 -12.70 -1.45
N ASN A 184 0.73 -13.41 -2.53
CA ASN A 184 1.51 -14.65 -2.48
C ASN A 184 2.91 -14.50 -1.86
N PRO A 185 3.67 -13.44 -2.11
CA PRO A 185 4.99 -13.26 -1.51
C PRO A 185 4.99 -13.09 0.01
N PHE A 186 3.85 -12.67 0.58
CA PHE A 186 3.69 -12.48 2.02
C PHE A 186 3.26 -13.76 2.76
N ILE A 187 2.93 -14.83 2.02
CA ILE A 187 2.53 -16.11 2.59
C ILE A 187 3.79 -16.94 2.87
N PRO A 188 4.02 -17.35 4.13
CA PRO A 188 5.21 -18.12 4.49
C PRO A 188 5.32 -19.44 3.70
N GLU A 189 6.55 -19.80 3.32
CA GLU A 189 6.93 -21.10 2.75
C GLU A 189 6.12 -21.57 1.53
N LYS A 190 5.46 -20.65 0.82
CA LYS A 190 4.61 -20.99 -0.33
C LYS A 190 3.52 -22.04 -0.03
N MET A 191 3.04 -22.06 1.21
CA MET A 191 1.99 -22.97 1.64
C MET A 191 0.75 -22.89 0.77
N VAL A 192 0.44 -21.66 0.33
CA VAL A 192 -0.73 -21.34 -0.49
C VAL A 192 -0.34 -20.32 -1.56
N ALA A 193 -0.91 -20.43 -2.73
CA ALA A 193 -0.80 -19.44 -3.78
C ALA A 193 -2.19 -19.10 -4.33
N PHE A 194 -2.50 -17.80 -4.42
CA PHE A 194 -3.75 -17.28 -4.97
C PHE A 194 -3.58 -16.79 -6.39
N THR A 195 -4.66 -16.89 -7.18
CA THR A 195 -4.83 -16.23 -8.48
C THR A 195 -6.24 -15.66 -8.57
N GLY A 196 -6.49 -14.80 -9.56
CA GLY A 196 -7.77 -14.12 -9.73
C GLY A 196 -7.80 -12.77 -9.03
N ASP A 197 -8.93 -12.11 -9.14
CA ASP A 197 -9.10 -10.72 -8.72
C ASP A 197 -10.23 -10.59 -7.68
N GLY A 198 -10.16 -9.54 -6.86
CA GLY A 198 -11.20 -9.17 -5.91
C GLY A 198 -11.74 -7.78 -6.20
N ASP A 199 -13.06 -7.64 -6.19
CA ASP A 199 -13.77 -6.37 -6.32
C ASP A 199 -14.64 -6.14 -5.09
N GLY A 200 -14.79 -4.89 -4.66
CA GLY A 200 -15.71 -4.59 -3.58
C GLY A 200 -15.57 -3.21 -3.00
N THR A 201 -16.52 -2.89 -2.13
CA THR A 201 -16.51 -1.64 -1.38
C THR A 201 -16.67 -1.95 0.08
N LEU A 202 -15.77 -1.40 0.89
CA LEU A 202 -15.78 -1.49 2.33
C LEU A 202 -15.88 -0.08 2.92
N SER A 203 -16.78 0.11 3.87
CA SER A 203 -16.74 1.28 4.75
C SER A 203 -15.78 1.01 5.90
N MET A 204 -15.10 2.05 6.33
CA MET A 204 -14.21 2.05 7.49
C MET A 204 -14.77 3.00 8.55
N ASP A 205 -14.76 2.59 9.80
CA ASP A 205 -15.11 3.45 10.93
C ASP A 205 -14.28 3.07 12.17
N GLY A 206 -13.99 4.06 13.01
CA GLY A 206 -13.33 3.83 14.29
C GLY A 206 -11.86 4.20 14.35
N ASN A 207 -11.06 3.44 15.07
CA ASN A 207 -9.63 3.74 15.27
C ASN A 207 -8.82 3.54 13.98
N PRO A 208 -7.98 4.49 13.54
CA PRO A 208 -7.20 4.37 12.31
C PRO A 208 -6.26 3.15 12.24
N MET A 209 -5.79 2.67 13.39
CA MET A 209 -4.90 1.50 13.46
C MET A 209 -5.66 0.17 13.40
N HIS A 210 -6.93 0.16 13.79
CA HIS A 210 -7.81 -1.00 13.82
C HIS A 210 -9.23 -0.57 13.45
N PRO A 211 -9.49 -0.15 12.22
CA PRO A 211 -10.82 0.29 11.81
C PRO A 211 -11.78 -0.90 11.68
N ASP A 212 -13.02 -0.68 12.02
CA ASP A 212 -14.11 -1.61 11.72
C ASP A 212 -14.45 -1.52 10.24
N LEU A 213 -14.29 -2.63 9.53
CA LEU A 213 -14.55 -2.75 8.11
C LEU A 213 -15.89 -3.43 7.87
N ASN A 214 -16.76 -2.79 7.09
CA ASN A 214 -18.07 -3.31 6.73
C ASN A 214 -18.32 -3.18 5.23
N GLY A 215 -18.88 -4.23 4.60
CA GLY A 215 -19.20 -4.18 3.17
C GLY A 215 -19.25 -5.55 2.51
N GLY A 216 -18.88 -5.61 1.24
CA GLY A 216 -18.88 -6.86 0.46
C GLY A 216 -17.73 -6.94 -0.51
N LEU A 217 -17.21 -8.15 -0.63
CA LEU A 217 -16.14 -8.51 -1.57
C LEU A 217 -16.65 -9.57 -2.54
N LYS A 218 -16.51 -9.32 -3.82
CA LYS A 218 -16.74 -10.28 -4.89
C LYS A 218 -15.40 -10.84 -5.35
N LEU A 219 -15.31 -12.15 -5.42
CA LEU A 219 -14.13 -12.86 -5.90
C LEU A 219 -14.34 -13.23 -7.37
N ASP A 220 -13.51 -12.73 -8.29
CA ASP A 220 -13.60 -13.05 -9.70
C ASP A 220 -12.49 -14.02 -10.09
N SER A 221 -12.91 -15.19 -10.59
CA SER A 221 -12.01 -16.22 -11.09
C SER A 221 -10.92 -16.63 -10.09
N VAL A 222 -11.21 -16.48 -8.79
CA VAL A 222 -10.23 -16.75 -7.73
C VAL A 222 -10.02 -18.23 -7.59
N SER A 223 -8.75 -18.60 -7.57
CA SER A 223 -8.31 -19.94 -7.18
C SER A 223 -7.17 -19.87 -6.18
N MET A 224 -7.10 -20.93 -5.37
CA MET A 224 -6.06 -21.16 -4.38
C MET A 224 -5.41 -22.50 -4.66
N THR A 225 -4.10 -22.55 -4.70
CA THR A 225 -3.35 -23.79 -4.82
C THR A 225 -2.51 -24.03 -3.57
N MET A 226 -2.38 -25.29 -3.18
CA MET A 226 -1.43 -25.76 -2.17
C MET A 226 -0.36 -26.58 -2.89
N PRO A 227 0.77 -26.01 -3.28
CA PRO A 227 1.76 -26.65 -4.15
C PRO A 227 2.27 -27.98 -3.57
N ASP A 228 2.57 -28.02 -2.29
CA ASP A 228 3.12 -29.20 -1.61
C ASP A 228 2.16 -30.40 -1.59
N LEU A 229 0.85 -30.12 -1.59
CA LEU A 229 -0.18 -31.16 -1.63
C LEU A 229 -0.71 -31.43 -3.03
N SER A 230 -0.29 -30.63 -4.03
CA SER A 230 -0.82 -30.68 -5.39
C SER A 230 -2.35 -30.57 -5.44
N ILE A 231 -2.93 -29.80 -4.52
CA ILE A 231 -4.37 -29.55 -4.42
C ILE A 231 -4.64 -28.11 -4.87
N GLY A 232 -5.66 -27.95 -5.72
CA GLY A 232 -6.17 -26.65 -6.14
C GLY A 232 -7.65 -26.53 -5.84
N PHE A 233 -8.04 -25.32 -5.41
CA PHE A 233 -9.43 -24.94 -5.15
C PHE A 233 -9.80 -23.76 -6.03
N ARG A 234 -10.95 -23.82 -6.65
CA ARG A 234 -11.59 -22.68 -7.34
C ARG A 234 -12.70 -22.17 -6.44
N PHE A 235 -12.78 -20.87 -6.26
CA PHE A 235 -13.76 -20.23 -5.38
C PHE A 235 -15.05 -19.92 -6.15
N ASP A 236 -16.15 -19.84 -5.40
CA ASP A 236 -17.43 -19.33 -5.88
C ASP A 236 -17.29 -17.83 -6.23
N ASP A 237 -18.11 -17.34 -7.12
CA ASP A 237 -18.24 -15.92 -7.49
C ASP A 237 -19.24 -15.17 -6.61
N LYS A 238 -19.72 -15.81 -5.53
CA LYS A 238 -20.60 -15.17 -4.56
C LYS A 238 -19.89 -14.05 -3.80
N MET A 239 -20.68 -13.05 -3.46
CA MET A 239 -20.22 -12.00 -2.57
C MET A 239 -19.93 -12.56 -1.17
N VAL A 240 -18.78 -12.19 -0.63
CA VAL A 240 -18.39 -12.45 0.75
C VAL A 240 -18.60 -11.17 1.53
N ASN A 241 -19.46 -11.22 2.55
CA ASN A 241 -19.74 -10.05 3.37
C ASN A 241 -18.66 -9.85 4.43
N MET A 242 -18.29 -8.60 4.64
CA MET A 242 -17.44 -8.14 5.74
C MET A 242 -18.33 -7.43 6.76
N VAL A 243 -18.30 -7.85 8.01
CA VAL A 243 -19.07 -7.26 9.12
C VAL A 243 -18.15 -7.13 10.33
N ASP A 244 -17.94 -5.90 10.79
CA ASP A 244 -17.04 -5.59 11.91
C ASP A 244 -15.66 -6.27 11.76
N SER A 245 -15.06 -6.08 10.59
CA SER A 245 -13.77 -6.69 10.19
C SER A 245 -13.76 -8.23 10.19
N LYS A 246 -14.95 -8.86 10.11
CA LYS A 246 -15.11 -10.30 9.96
C LYS A 246 -15.62 -10.66 8.59
N MET A 247 -14.86 -11.42 7.85
CA MET A 247 -15.28 -11.99 6.58
C MET A 247 -16.22 -13.17 6.84
N MET A 248 -17.48 -13.04 6.39
CA MET A 248 -18.55 -13.99 6.66
C MET A 248 -18.79 -14.90 5.45
N PHE A 249 -18.69 -16.19 5.64
CA PHE A 249 -18.95 -17.20 4.62
C PHE A 249 -20.31 -17.88 4.91
N GLU A 250 -21.27 -17.69 3.99
CA GLU A 250 -22.60 -18.31 4.09
C GLU A 250 -22.83 -19.19 2.86
N GLN A 251 -22.76 -20.49 3.05
CA GLN A 251 -22.87 -21.48 1.95
C GLN A 251 -21.99 -21.11 0.74
N PHE A 252 -20.79 -20.65 1.04
CA PHE A 252 -19.79 -20.30 0.05
C PHE A 252 -19.16 -21.57 -0.49
N ASN A 253 -19.18 -21.76 -1.81
CA ASN A 253 -18.68 -22.99 -2.41
C ASN A 253 -17.24 -22.84 -2.87
N ILE A 254 -16.44 -23.86 -2.57
CA ILE A 254 -15.15 -24.05 -3.21
C ILE A 254 -15.15 -25.39 -3.95
N TYR A 255 -14.49 -25.42 -5.09
CA TYR A 255 -14.45 -26.57 -5.98
C TYR A 255 -13.01 -27.05 -6.15
N THR A 256 -12.80 -28.34 -6.21
CA THR A 256 -11.55 -28.94 -6.65
C THR A 256 -11.64 -29.35 -8.13
N LYS A 257 -11.10 -30.46 -8.52
CA LYS A 257 -11.11 -30.94 -9.92
C LYS A 257 -12.49 -31.38 -10.45
N GLY A 258 -13.50 -31.47 -9.59
CA GLY A 258 -14.86 -31.85 -9.97
C GLY A 258 -15.88 -30.76 -9.77
N ASP A 259 -17.13 -31.04 -10.10
CA ASP A 259 -18.25 -30.11 -9.92
C ASP A 259 -18.93 -30.21 -8.55
N THR A 260 -18.49 -31.14 -7.70
CA THR A 260 -19.00 -31.29 -6.33
C THR A 260 -18.31 -30.27 -5.42
N PRO A 261 -19.04 -29.31 -4.85
CA PRO A 261 -18.44 -28.29 -4.00
C PRO A 261 -18.24 -28.75 -2.57
N PHE A 262 -17.29 -28.11 -1.93
CA PHE A 262 -17.29 -27.93 -0.48
C PHE A 262 -18.06 -26.66 -0.14
N ALA A 263 -19.12 -26.76 0.61
CA ALA A 263 -19.80 -25.61 1.18
C ALA A 263 -19.10 -25.17 2.45
N ILE A 264 -18.65 -23.91 2.48
CA ILE A 264 -18.02 -23.28 3.63
C ILE A 264 -19.04 -22.40 4.33
N ASN A 265 -19.10 -22.51 5.66
CA ASN A 265 -19.85 -21.63 6.53
C ASN A 265 -18.97 -21.21 7.70
N GLY A 266 -19.09 -19.96 8.14
CA GLY A 266 -18.34 -19.45 9.26
C GLY A 266 -17.70 -18.11 8.99
N SER A 267 -16.61 -17.80 9.68
CA SER A 267 -15.97 -16.49 9.54
C SER A 267 -14.45 -16.54 9.67
N VAL A 268 -13.81 -15.52 9.12
CA VAL A 268 -12.41 -15.16 9.37
C VAL A 268 -12.41 -13.75 9.95
N ASP A 269 -11.91 -13.60 11.16
CA ASP A 269 -11.86 -12.35 11.91
C ASP A 269 -10.50 -11.69 11.70
N PHE A 270 -10.50 -10.48 11.14
CA PHE A 270 -9.34 -9.64 10.86
C PHE A 270 -9.26 -8.41 11.78
N SER A 271 -10.10 -8.32 12.81
CA SER A 271 -10.10 -7.17 13.75
C SER A 271 -8.75 -6.98 14.46
N ASP A 272 -7.99 -8.06 14.62
CA ASP A 272 -6.59 -8.04 15.06
C ASP A 272 -5.74 -8.80 14.05
N MET A 273 -5.00 -8.05 13.20
CA MET A 273 -4.16 -8.63 12.15
C MET A 273 -3.00 -9.49 12.68
N GLU A 274 -2.61 -9.29 13.94
CA GLU A 274 -1.59 -10.13 14.59
C GLU A 274 -2.17 -11.45 15.11
N LYS A 275 -3.49 -11.51 15.31
CA LYS A 275 -4.20 -12.66 15.90
C LYS A 275 -5.47 -12.99 15.14
N MET A 276 -5.35 -13.18 13.84
CA MET A 276 -6.50 -13.59 13.02
C MET A 276 -7.14 -14.87 13.58
N MET A 277 -8.48 -14.85 13.73
CA MET A 277 -9.24 -16.02 14.17
C MET A 277 -10.03 -16.60 13.02
N VAL A 278 -9.97 -17.92 12.86
CA VAL A 278 -10.65 -18.66 11.80
C VAL A 278 -11.60 -19.67 12.43
N ASP A 279 -12.91 -19.50 12.17
CA ASP A 279 -13.96 -20.47 12.52
C ASP A 279 -14.70 -20.84 11.22
N LEU A 280 -14.23 -21.89 10.55
CA LEU A 280 -14.80 -22.36 9.29
C LEU A 280 -15.25 -23.79 9.40
N ARG A 281 -16.47 -24.07 8.93
CA ARG A 281 -17.03 -25.41 8.80
C ARG A 281 -17.20 -25.73 7.33
N MET A 282 -16.60 -26.82 6.92
CA MET A 282 -16.70 -27.35 5.56
C MET A 282 -17.61 -28.58 5.51
N LYS A 283 -18.51 -28.62 4.54
CA LYS A 283 -19.38 -29.76 4.27
C LYS A 283 -19.35 -30.11 2.78
N THR A 284 -19.21 -31.38 2.49
CA THR A 284 -19.33 -31.91 1.12
C THR A 284 -20.09 -33.19 1.11
N ASN A 285 -20.72 -33.55 -0.01
CA ASN A 285 -21.35 -34.83 -0.25
C ASN A 285 -20.60 -35.51 -1.39
N ASP A 286 -20.33 -36.81 -1.23
CA ASP A 286 -19.73 -37.70 -2.25
C ASP A 286 -18.43 -37.16 -2.88
N TYR A 287 -17.54 -36.61 -2.03
CA TYR A 287 -16.27 -36.06 -2.48
C TYR A 287 -15.20 -37.15 -2.59
N GLU A 288 -14.56 -37.23 -3.77
CA GLU A 288 -13.44 -38.14 -4.02
C GLU A 288 -12.12 -37.51 -3.52
N LEU A 289 -11.67 -37.86 -2.33
CA LEU A 289 -10.43 -37.38 -1.70
C LEU A 289 -9.16 -37.84 -2.41
N MET A 290 -9.16 -39.05 -2.95
CA MET A 290 -8.04 -39.63 -3.69
C MET A 290 -8.53 -40.52 -4.81
N ASN A 291 -8.10 -40.25 -6.02
CA ASN A 291 -8.25 -41.18 -7.15
C ASN A 291 -6.94 -41.94 -7.32
N ALA A 292 -6.81 -43.09 -6.64
CA ALA A 292 -5.70 -43.97 -6.87
C ALA A 292 -5.81 -44.53 -8.32
N PRO A 293 -4.77 -44.41 -9.16
CA PRO A 293 -4.83 -44.97 -10.49
C PRO A 293 -5.12 -46.45 -10.41
N LYS A 294 -6.21 -46.92 -11.05
CA LYS A 294 -6.70 -48.29 -11.09
C LYS A 294 -5.74 -49.33 -11.73
N ASN A 295 -4.48 -48.99 -11.94
CA ASN A 295 -3.49 -49.84 -12.60
C ASN A 295 -2.21 -50.01 -11.77
N ARG A 296 -2.31 -50.72 -10.64
CA ARG A 296 -1.23 -51.65 -10.27
C ARG A 296 -1.70 -53.06 -10.61
N LYS A 297 -1.41 -53.52 -11.81
CA LYS A 297 -1.32 -54.95 -12.04
C LYS A 297 -0.23 -55.45 -11.12
N ALA A 298 -0.63 -56.24 -10.10
CA ALA A 298 0.29 -57.07 -9.39
C ALA A 298 0.85 -58.09 -10.39
N THR A 299 2.12 -58.00 -10.64
CA THR A 299 2.93 -59.11 -11.17
C THR A 299 3.65 -59.74 -9.98
#